data_73ab07e1a2bb6ec8c8d1d13b86d22056
#
_entry.id   73ab07e1a2bb6ec8c8d1d13b86d22056
#
_cell.length_a   1.000
_cell.length_b   1.000
_cell.length_c   1.000
_cell.angle_alpha   90.00
_cell.angle_beta   90.00
_cell.angle_gamma   90.00
#
_symmetry.space_group_name_H-M   'P 1'
#
loop_
_entity.id
_entity.type
_entity.pdbx_description
1 polymer ?
#
loop_
_entity_poly.entity_id
_entity_poly.type
_entity_poly.pdbx_seq_one_letter_code
_entity_poly.pdbx_strand_id
1 'polypeptide(L)'
;MSFWDLSDGESAAETASKEYEQETGNLDPIPDGSSVLALIDEAKWSETRDRDAEFISLRWSVLEPAEYANRKVFQKLWVTDDDPNAKDSDKAAKKRDKAKKMLAAIDANCGGKLARTARKPDDDALALALTNKPMIIKCMVWEMTGSDGSVNSGNWIAAVSPKSKGVDVKASAPKPAARKAALAADVDDDDIPF
;
A
#
# COMPACT_ATOMS: atom_id res chain seq x y z
N MET A 1 19.53 -33.90 -0.07
CA MET A 1 18.28 -33.10 -0.01
C MET A 1 17.98 -32.62 -1.41
N SER A 2 16.81 -32.98 -1.94
CA SER A 2 16.32 -32.47 -3.21
C SER A 2 15.82 -31.01 -3.00
N PHE A 3 15.86 -30.22 -4.04
CA PHE A 3 15.23 -28.86 -4.02
C PHE A 3 13.73 -28.93 -3.68
N TRP A 4 13.09 -30.04 -3.95
CA TRP A 4 11.66 -30.25 -3.76
C TRP A 4 11.29 -30.92 -2.42
N ASP A 5 12.28 -31.22 -1.57
CA ASP A 5 12.01 -31.81 -0.26
C ASP A 5 11.35 -30.76 0.66
N LEU A 6 10.22 -31.14 1.25
CA LEU A 6 9.49 -30.34 2.24
C LEU A 6 10.08 -30.58 3.64
N SER A 7 9.76 -29.72 4.57
CA SER A 7 10.26 -29.78 5.96
C SER A 7 9.76 -30.99 6.75
N ASP A 8 8.67 -31.61 6.31
CA ASP A 8 8.12 -32.89 6.86
C ASP A 8 8.73 -34.14 6.26
N GLY A 9 9.64 -34.00 5.28
CA GLY A 9 10.34 -35.10 4.60
C GLY A 9 9.63 -35.62 3.35
N GLU A 10 8.49 -35.06 2.98
CA GLU A 10 7.80 -35.38 1.73
C GLU A 10 8.40 -34.58 0.54
N SER A 11 8.06 -35.00 -0.67
CA SER A 11 8.47 -34.29 -1.88
C SER A 11 7.31 -33.49 -2.45
N ALA A 12 7.48 -32.20 -2.58
CA ALA A 12 6.49 -31.32 -3.20
C ALA A 12 6.19 -31.75 -4.66
N ALA A 13 7.16 -32.33 -5.37
CA ALA A 13 6.97 -32.81 -6.73
C ALA A 13 6.10 -34.09 -6.81
N GLU A 14 6.15 -34.92 -5.79
CA GLU A 14 5.38 -36.16 -5.71
C GLU A 14 3.96 -35.95 -5.20
N THR A 15 3.79 -34.94 -4.33
CA THR A 15 2.49 -34.57 -3.76
C THR A 15 1.77 -33.47 -4.55
N ALA A 16 2.41 -32.92 -5.62
CA ALA A 16 1.83 -31.85 -6.42
C ALA A 16 0.48 -32.27 -7.03
N SER A 17 -0.57 -31.58 -6.66
CA SER A 17 -1.86 -31.62 -7.34
C SER A 17 -1.92 -30.56 -8.44
N LYS A 18 -2.79 -30.76 -9.44
CA LYS A 18 -3.01 -29.76 -10.50
C LYS A 18 -3.71 -28.49 -9.98
N GLU A 19 -4.31 -28.58 -8.80
CA GLU A 19 -4.96 -27.48 -8.11
C GLU A 19 -4.20 -27.25 -6.81
N TYR A 20 -3.41 -26.18 -6.78
CA TYR A 20 -2.79 -25.66 -5.58
C TYR A 20 -3.40 -24.29 -5.31
N GLU A 21 -4.27 -24.25 -4.33
CA GLU A 21 -4.76 -23.02 -3.79
C GLU A 21 -3.82 -22.60 -2.66
N GLN A 22 -2.94 -21.68 -2.96
CA GLN A 22 -2.19 -21.05 -1.90
C GLN A 22 -3.22 -20.44 -0.96
N GLU A 23 -3.13 -20.75 0.33
CA GLU A 23 -3.91 -20.06 1.37
C GLU A 23 -3.57 -18.57 1.42
N THR A 24 -3.76 -17.90 0.32
CA THR A 24 -4.05 -16.47 0.28
C THR A 24 -5.50 -16.36 0.73
N GLY A 25 -5.73 -16.65 2.00
CA GLY A 25 -6.99 -16.32 2.61
C GLY A 25 -7.30 -14.90 2.21
N ASN A 26 -8.48 -14.67 1.65
CA ASN A 26 -8.96 -13.33 1.31
C ASN A 26 -9.02 -12.56 2.65
N LEU A 27 -7.85 -12.06 3.06
CA LEU A 27 -7.68 -11.40 4.35
C LEU A 27 -8.52 -10.15 4.28
N ASP A 28 -9.55 -10.09 5.11
CA ASP A 28 -10.34 -8.89 5.24
C ASP A 28 -9.41 -7.68 5.42
N PRO A 29 -9.65 -6.57 4.75
CA PRO A 29 -8.79 -5.39 4.88
C PRO A 29 -8.73 -4.92 6.35
N ILE A 30 -7.64 -4.27 6.72
CA ILE A 30 -7.53 -3.57 8.00
C ILE A 30 -8.69 -2.58 8.08
N PRO A 31 -9.46 -2.51 9.20
CA PRO A 31 -10.66 -1.70 9.27
C PRO A 31 -10.42 -0.24 8.90
N ASP A 32 -11.40 0.34 8.23
CA ASP A 32 -11.34 1.70 7.71
C ASP A 32 -11.02 2.73 8.80
N GLY A 33 -10.05 3.61 8.52
CA GLY A 33 -9.60 4.65 9.43
C GLY A 33 -8.75 4.17 10.60
N SER A 34 -8.34 2.88 10.62
CA SER A 34 -7.42 2.35 11.64
C SER A 34 -6.02 2.90 11.51
N SER A 35 -5.35 3.11 12.64
CA SER A 35 -3.94 3.48 12.71
C SER A 35 -3.13 2.30 13.19
N VAL A 36 -2.13 1.90 12.43
CA VAL A 36 -1.27 0.74 12.71
C VAL A 36 0.20 1.13 12.67
N LEU A 37 1.05 0.45 13.42
CA LEU A 37 2.49 0.61 13.33
C LEU A 37 2.99 -0.19 12.12
N ALA A 38 3.69 0.47 11.22
CA ALA A 38 4.26 -0.17 10.03
C ALA A 38 5.63 0.40 9.70
N LEU A 39 6.38 -0.32 8.88
CA LEU A 39 7.61 0.15 8.27
C LEU A 39 7.59 -0.08 6.76
N ILE A 40 8.42 0.65 6.05
CA ILE A 40 8.63 0.42 4.62
C ILE A 40 9.69 -0.65 4.44
N ASP A 41 9.34 -1.75 3.76
CA ASP A 41 10.29 -2.80 3.37
C ASP A 41 11.04 -2.43 2.10
N GLU A 42 10.34 -1.79 1.18
CA GLU A 42 10.87 -1.51 -0.15
C GLU A 42 10.36 -0.14 -0.62
N ALA A 43 11.28 0.66 -1.12
CA ALA A 43 10.99 1.97 -1.71
C ALA A 43 11.83 2.09 -2.98
N LYS A 44 11.18 2.22 -4.14
CA LYS A 44 11.86 2.32 -5.43
C LYS A 44 11.01 3.05 -6.45
N TRP A 45 11.66 3.55 -7.49
CA TRP A 45 10.98 4.00 -8.69
C TRP A 45 10.40 2.81 -9.45
N SER A 46 9.26 3.00 -10.02
CA SER A 46 8.57 2.02 -10.87
C SER A 46 7.91 2.75 -12.01
N GLU A 47 7.80 2.07 -13.14
CA GLU A 47 7.14 2.57 -14.33
C GLU A 47 5.75 1.95 -14.46
N THR A 48 4.87 2.61 -15.20
CA THR A 48 3.61 2.03 -15.66
C THR A 48 3.89 0.87 -16.60
N ARG A 49 2.86 0.05 -16.85
CA ARG A 49 2.96 -1.09 -17.76
C ARG A 49 3.42 -0.67 -19.17
N ASP A 50 2.96 0.49 -19.62
CA ASP A 50 3.26 1.02 -20.96
C ASP A 50 4.54 1.89 -20.99
N ARG A 51 5.22 2.03 -19.84
CA ARG A 51 6.45 2.82 -19.64
C ARG A 51 6.31 4.29 -20.03
N ASP A 52 5.12 4.83 -19.94
CA ASP A 52 4.79 6.21 -20.25
C ASP A 52 4.85 7.14 -19.04
N ALA A 53 4.86 6.58 -17.84
CA ALA A 53 4.93 7.34 -16.60
C ALA A 53 5.67 6.60 -15.49
N GLU A 54 6.25 7.34 -14.55
CA GLU A 54 6.96 6.81 -13.40
C GLU A 54 6.36 7.27 -12.07
N PHE A 55 6.46 6.41 -11.06
CA PHE A 55 5.99 6.70 -9.71
C PHE A 55 6.92 6.04 -8.66
N ILE A 56 6.88 6.52 -7.43
CA ILE A 56 7.55 5.84 -6.33
C ILE A 56 6.60 4.75 -5.78
N SER A 57 7.06 3.50 -5.84
CA SER A 57 6.39 2.34 -5.27
C SER A 57 6.91 2.11 -3.85
N LEU A 58 6.00 2.09 -2.89
CA LEU A 58 6.30 1.77 -1.50
C LEU A 58 5.57 0.50 -1.10
N ARG A 59 6.30 -0.44 -0.49
CA ARG A 59 5.73 -1.62 0.15
C ARG A 59 5.90 -1.50 1.65
N TRP A 60 4.79 -1.52 2.36
CA TRP A 60 4.72 -1.41 3.80
C TRP A 60 4.49 -2.78 4.43
N SER A 61 5.13 -3.03 5.57
CA SER A 61 4.85 -4.16 6.46
C SER A 61 4.25 -3.64 7.75
N VAL A 62 3.10 -4.15 8.10
CA VAL A 62 2.46 -3.87 9.40
C VAL A 62 3.18 -4.66 10.49
N LEU A 63 3.51 -3.98 11.60
CA LEU A 63 4.16 -4.55 12.77
C LEU A 63 3.18 -4.79 13.92
N GLU A 64 2.31 -3.80 14.15
CA GLU A 64 1.33 -3.82 15.24
C GLU A 64 -0.02 -3.30 14.74
N PRO A 65 -1.12 -3.84 15.26
CA PRO A 65 -1.22 -4.89 16.25
C PRO A 65 -0.94 -6.28 15.67
N ALA A 66 -0.74 -7.28 16.55
CA ALA A 66 -0.41 -8.65 16.16
C ALA A 66 -1.43 -9.27 15.17
N GLU A 67 -2.70 -8.88 15.26
CA GLU A 67 -3.79 -9.29 14.37
C GLU A 67 -3.50 -8.97 12.89
N TYR A 68 -2.79 -7.86 12.63
CA TYR A 68 -2.45 -7.42 11.27
C TYR A 68 -0.95 -7.51 10.97
N ALA A 69 -0.17 -8.05 11.88
CA ALA A 69 1.27 -8.18 11.72
C ALA A 69 1.63 -8.96 10.43
N ASN A 70 2.70 -8.53 9.78
CA ASN A 70 3.19 -9.05 8.50
C ASN A 70 2.30 -8.80 7.27
N ARG A 71 1.14 -8.16 7.41
CA ARG A 71 0.35 -7.73 6.25
C ARG A 71 1.11 -6.69 5.45
N LYS A 72 0.99 -6.79 4.13
CA LYS A 72 1.59 -5.84 3.18
C LYS A 72 0.54 -4.86 2.69
N VAL A 73 0.92 -3.58 2.73
CA VAL A 73 0.13 -2.49 2.12
C VAL A 73 1.00 -1.84 1.05
N PHE A 74 0.43 -1.67 -0.13
CA PHE A 74 1.13 -1.07 -1.27
C PHE A 74 0.66 0.37 -1.47
N GLN A 75 1.60 1.25 -1.78
CA GLN A 75 1.31 2.65 -2.04
C GLN A 75 2.11 3.12 -3.26
N LYS A 76 1.42 3.82 -4.17
CA LYS A 76 2.05 4.49 -5.31
C LYS A 76 2.03 5.99 -5.05
N LEU A 77 3.15 6.65 -5.23
CA LEU A 77 3.28 8.10 -5.10
C LEU A 77 3.66 8.71 -6.45
N TRP A 78 2.69 9.36 -7.08
CA TRP A 78 2.87 10.08 -8.35
C TRP A 78 3.47 11.46 -8.07
N VAL A 79 4.80 11.53 -7.96
CA VAL A 79 5.53 12.77 -7.61
C VAL A 79 6.03 13.55 -8.82
N THR A 80 5.87 12.98 -10.02
CA THR A 80 6.17 13.58 -11.33
C THR A 80 4.90 14.01 -12.03
N ASP A 81 5.01 14.72 -13.15
CA ASP A 81 3.86 15.20 -13.93
C ASP A 81 3.25 14.11 -14.85
N ASP A 82 3.76 12.87 -14.74
CA ASP A 82 3.51 11.81 -15.72
C ASP A 82 2.35 10.88 -15.33
N ASP A 83 1.37 11.34 -14.52
CA ASP A 83 0.21 10.49 -14.19
C ASP A 83 -0.69 10.30 -15.43
N PRO A 84 -0.72 9.09 -16.03
CA PRO A 84 -1.45 8.82 -17.27
C PRO A 84 -2.98 8.90 -17.09
N ASN A 85 -3.46 8.82 -15.84
CA ASN A 85 -4.88 8.90 -15.52
C ASN A 85 -5.37 10.33 -15.28
N ALA A 86 -4.47 11.30 -15.28
CA ALA A 86 -4.82 12.69 -15.09
C ALA A 86 -5.40 13.30 -16.36
N LYS A 87 -6.73 13.31 -16.44
CA LYS A 87 -7.48 13.92 -17.55
C LYS A 87 -7.45 15.45 -17.57
N ASP A 88 -6.97 16.07 -16.48
CA ASP A 88 -6.98 17.50 -16.25
C ASP A 88 -5.65 17.91 -15.59
N SER A 89 -4.98 18.91 -16.16
CA SER A 89 -3.69 19.41 -15.67
C SER A 89 -3.76 19.90 -14.22
N ASP A 90 -4.88 20.50 -13.81
CA ASP A 90 -5.04 21.01 -12.45
C ASP A 90 -5.25 19.88 -11.44
N LYS A 91 -5.95 18.83 -11.82
CA LYS A 91 -6.09 17.61 -11.01
C LYS A 91 -4.76 16.87 -10.88
N ALA A 92 -4.01 16.75 -11.98
CA ALA A 92 -2.67 16.16 -11.98
C ALA A 92 -1.73 16.92 -11.02
N ALA A 93 -1.71 18.25 -11.10
CA ALA A 93 -0.91 19.09 -10.21
C ALA A 93 -1.27 18.88 -8.73
N LYS A 94 -2.57 18.87 -8.40
CA LYS A 94 -3.04 18.59 -7.03
C LYS A 94 -2.66 17.20 -6.54
N LYS A 95 -2.78 16.18 -7.39
CA LYS A 95 -2.41 14.78 -7.06
C LYS A 95 -0.91 14.67 -6.80
N ARG A 96 -0.09 15.25 -7.68
CA ARG A 96 1.37 15.35 -7.50
C ARG A 96 1.73 16.05 -6.21
N ASP A 97 1.08 17.18 -5.89
CA ASP A 97 1.37 17.92 -4.66
C ASP A 97 0.99 17.13 -3.40
N LYS A 98 -0.13 16.42 -3.43
CA LYS A 98 -0.52 15.47 -2.37
C LYS A 98 0.55 14.37 -2.20
N ALA A 99 1.01 13.77 -3.31
CA ALA A 99 2.04 12.74 -3.29
C ALA A 99 3.37 13.27 -2.74
N LYS A 100 3.81 14.45 -3.16
CA LYS A 100 5.02 15.10 -2.62
C LYS A 100 4.89 15.42 -1.12
N LYS A 101 3.74 15.90 -0.67
CA LYS A 101 3.46 16.14 0.76
C LYS A 101 3.49 14.84 1.56
N MET A 102 2.94 13.76 1.01
CA MET A 102 2.99 12.44 1.63
C MET A 102 4.43 11.93 1.72
N LEU A 103 5.21 12.01 0.65
CA LEU A 103 6.63 11.63 0.64
C LEU A 103 7.43 12.45 1.66
N ALA A 104 7.21 13.76 1.73
CA ALA A 104 7.87 14.63 2.70
C ALA A 104 7.50 14.26 4.16
N ALA A 105 6.25 13.91 4.42
CA ALA A 105 5.81 13.45 5.73
C ALA A 105 6.45 12.10 6.11
N ILE A 106 6.54 11.16 5.16
CA ILE A 106 7.25 9.89 5.35
C ILE A 106 8.72 10.15 5.66
N ASP A 107 9.40 10.96 4.83
CA ASP A 107 10.83 11.29 5.03
C ASP A 107 11.06 11.96 6.39
N ALA A 108 10.21 12.91 6.79
CA ALA A 108 10.31 13.56 8.10
C ALA A 108 10.25 12.54 9.26
N ASN A 109 9.35 11.56 9.19
CA ASN A 109 9.25 10.48 10.17
C ASN A 109 10.45 9.51 10.09
N CYS A 110 11.16 9.48 8.97
CA CYS A 110 12.38 8.70 8.74
C CYS A 110 13.67 9.44 9.07
N GLY A 111 13.62 10.70 9.48
CA GLY A 111 14.77 11.51 9.83
C GLY A 111 15.14 12.58 8.80
N GLY A 112 14.33 12.82 7.78
CA GLY A 112 14.40 13.96 6.88
C GLY A 112 15.63 13.98 5.97
N LYS A 113 16.06 12.84 5.47
CA LYS A 113 17.26 12.75 4.62
C LYS A 113 17.00 13.24 3.19
N LEU A 114 15.83 12.92 2.61
CA LEU A 114 15.49 13.30 1.25
C LEU A 114 15.26 14.80 1.12
N ALA A 115 14.58 15.41 2.10
CA ALA A 115 14.32 16.85 2.10
C ALA A 115 15.57 17.73 2.13
N ARG A 116 16.74 17.16 2.49
CA ARG A 116 18.02 17.88 2.52
C ARG A 116 18.67 17.99 1.15
N THR A 117 18.19 17.26 0.17
CA THR A 117 18.72 17.30 -1.19
C THR A 117 17.67 17.86 -2.14
N ALA A 118 18.10 18.76 -3.04
CA ALA A 118 17.21 19.30 -4.08
C ALA A 118 17.13 18.38 -5.33
N ARG A 119 17.88 17.28 -5.34
CA ARG A 119 17.93 16.36 -6.48
C ARG A 119 16.83 15.31 -6.36
N LYS A 120 16.35 14.83 -7.51
CA LYS A 120 15.50 13.64 -7.58
C LYS A 120 16.27 12.48 -6.92
N PRO A 121 15.71 11.83 -5.88
CA PRO A 121 16.36 10.67 -5.27
C PRO A 121 16.37 9.50 -6.25
N ASP A 122 17.45 8.75 -6.30
CA ASP A 122 17.51 7.44 -6.92
C ASP A 122 16.98 6.34 -5.98
N ASP A 123 16.95 5.10 -6.46
CA ASP A 123 16.41 3.97 -5.69
C ASP A 123 17.22 3.70 -4.41
N ASP A 124 18.53 3.85 -4.48
CA ASP A 124 19.42 3.67 -3.32
C ASP A 124 19.16 4.74 -2.25
N ALA A 125 18.98 5.99 -2.68
CA ALA A 125 18.63 7.09 -1.76
C ALA A 125 17.25 6.89 -1.14
N LEU A 126 16.26 6.44 -1.92
CA LEU A 126 14.93 6.11 -1.41
C LEU A 126 15.00 4.98 -0.38
N ALA A 127 15.66 3.87 -0.73
CA ALA A 127 15.81 2.73 0.16
C ALA A 127 16.53 3.15 1.46
N LEU A 128 17.67 3.79 1.37
CA LEU A 128 18.45 4.22 2.55
C LEU A 128 17.69 5.22 3.44
N ALA A 129 16.94 6.12 2.82
CA ALA A 129 16.19 7.15 3.55
C ALA A 129 14.95 6.61 4.23
N LEU A 130 14.18 5.72 3.58
CA LEU A 130 12.81 5.41 3.96
C LEU A 130 12.63 4.03 4.59
N THR A 131 13.46 3.02 4.23
CA THR A 131 13.23 1.65 4.68
C THR A 131 13.58 1.40 6.15
N ASN A 132 12.97 0.38 6.72
CA ASN A 132 13.22 -0.13 8.07
C ASN A 132 13.01 0.90 9.21
N LYS A 133 12.17 1.90 8.99
CA LYS A 133 11.86 2.92 9.99
C LYS A 133 10.38 2.86 10.35
N PRO A 134 10.06 2.42 11.58
CA PRO A 134 8.66 2.27 11.97
C PRO A 134 8.00 3.62 12.22
N MET A 135 6.77 3.75 11.71
CA MET A 135 5.89 4.90 11.93
C MET A 135 4.44 4.45 11.97
N ILE A 136 3.55 5.29 12.44
CA ILE A 136 2.11 5.02 12.41
C ILE A 136 1.58 5.41 11.05
N ILE A 137 0.88 4.48 10.40
CA ILE A 137 0.13 4.73 9.17
C ILE A 137 -1.37 4.64 9.46
N LYS A 138 -2.14 5.50 8.81
CA LYS A 138 -3.61 5.44 8.84
C LYS A 138 -4.09 4.71 7.59
N CYS A 139 -4.68 3.54 7.79
CA CYS A 139 -5.24 2.72 6.72
C CYS A 139 -6.70 3.09 6.46
N MET A 140 -7.04 3.22 5.19
CA MET A 140 -8.42 3.33 4.70
C MET A 140 -8.70 2.12 3.81
N VAL A 141 -9.98 1.79 3.66
CA VAL A 141 -10.41 0.68 2.80
C VAL A 141 -10.89 1.23 1.46
N TRP A 142 -10.49 0.58 0.39
CA TRP A 142 -11.09 0.75 -0.92
C TRP A 142 -11.84 -0.52 -1.31
N GLU A 143 -12.92 -0.37 -2.05
CA GLU A 143 -13.70 -1.47 -2.61
C GLU A 143 -13.95 -1.18 -4.09
N MET A 144 -13.80 -2.21 -4.91
CA MET A 144 -14.06 -2.14 -6.34
C MET A 144 -14.86 -3.37 -6.76
N THR A 145 -15.93 -3.13 -7.51
CA THR A 145 -16.73 -4.21 -8.08
C THR A 145 -16.25 -4.48 -9.50
N GLY A 146 -15.78 -5.70 -9.74
CA GLY A 146 -15.41 -6.15 -11.07
C GLY A 146 -16.62 -6.26 -11.99
N SER A 147 -16.37 -6.33 -13.29
CA SER A 147 -17.42 -6.52 -14.31
C SER A 147 -18.17 -7.85 -14.19
N ASP A 148 -17.59 -8.82 -13.50
CA ASP A 148 -18.15 -10.13 -13.16
C ASP A 148 -18.96 -10.13 -11.86
N GLY A 149 -19.09 -8.98 -11.19
CA GLY A 149 -19.76 -8.84 -9.90
C GLY A 149 -18.90 -9.20 -8.69
N SER A 150 -17.63 -9.59 -8.89
CA SER A 150 -16.70 -9.81 -7.79
C SER A 150 -16.39 -8.48 -7.09
N VAL A 151 -16.29 -8.51 -5.75
CA VAL A 151 -15.90 -7.34 -4.97
C VAL A 151 -14.47 -7.54 -4.51
N ASN A 152 -13.57 -6.72 -5.01
CA ASN A 152 -12.20 -6.63 -4.55
C ASN A 152 -12.09 -5.50 -3.52
N SER A 153 -11.36 -5.73 -2.45
CA SER A 153 -11.12 -4.72 -1.44
C SER A 153 -9.67 -4.78 -0.97
N GLY A 154 -9.18 -3.66 -0.47
CA GLY A 154 -7.83 -3.59 0.07
C GLY A 154 -7.62 -2.32 0.90
N ASN A 155 -6.39 -2.10 1.32
CA ASN A 155 -6.04 -0.91 2.09
C ASN A 155 -5.20 0.05 1.27
N TRP A 156 -5.43 1.34 1.53
CA TRP A 156 -4.55 2.42 1.10
C TRP A 156 -4.18 3.30 2.30
N ILE A 157 -3.11 4.09 2.18
CA ILE A 157 -2.58 4.88 3.29
C ILE A 157 -3.00 6.34 3.11
N ALA A 158 -3.83 6.81 4.03
CA ALA A 158 -4.32 8.18 4.02
C ALA A 158 -3.40 9.17 4.75
N ALA A 159 -2.67 8.71 5.77
CA ALA A 159 -1.78 9.56 6.54
C ALA A 159 -0.67 8.76 7.20
N VAL A 160 0.42 9.46 7.53
CA VAL A 160 1.53 8.94 8.31
C VAL A 160 1.74 9.83 9.54
N SER A 161 2.24 9.25 10.63
CA SER A 161 2.50 9.96 11.89
C SER A 161 3.70 9.36 12.61
N PRO A 162 4.36 10.12 13.50
CA PRO A 162 5.44 9.59 14.31
C PRO A 162 4.99 8.38 15.14
N LYS A 163 5.90 7.44 15.39
CA LYS A 163 5.66 6.26 16.23
C LYS A 163 5.08 6.60 17.62
N SER A 164 5.41 7.77 18.16
CA SER A 164 4.93 8.24 19.47
C SER A 164 3.42 8.47 19.56
N LYS A 165 2.72 8.53 18.41
CA LYS A 165 1.27 8.81 18.39
C LYS A 165 0.40 7.63 18.84
N GLY A 166 0.95 6.42 18.89
CA GLY A 166 0.23 5.21 19.30
C GLY A 166 -0.59 4.56 18.18
N VAL A 167 -0.98 3.32 18.43
CA VAL A 167 -1.80 2.50 17.54
C VAL A 167 -3.25 2.56 17.99
N ASP A 168 -4.17 2.82 17.08
CA ASP A 168 -5.61 2.85 17.32
C ASP A 168 -6.32 2.09 16.20
N VAL A 169 -6.64 0.83 16.49
CA VAL A 169 -7.32 -0.06 15.54
C VAL A 169 -8.80 -0.10 15.85
N LYS A 170 -9.60 0.32 14.89
CA LYS A 170 -11.04 0.22 14.99
C LYS A 170 -11.47 -1.26 14.97
N ALA A 171 -12.43 -1.63 15.81
CA ALA A 171 -13.03 -2.94 15.74
C ALA A 171 -13.64 -3.18 14.35
N SER A 172 -13.42 -4.37 13.79
CA SER A 172 -14.06 -4.75 12.53
C SER A 172 -15.58 -4.67 12.71
N ALA A 173 -16.22 -3.77 11.98
CA ALA A 173 -17.67 -3.81 11.89
C ALA A 173 -18.05 -5.15 11.23
N PRO A 174 -19.09 -5.88 11.72
CA PRO A 174 -19.56 -7.06 11.03
C PRO A 174 -19.88 -6.66 9.59
N LYS A 175 -19.37 -7.44 8.63
CA LYS A 175 -19.53 -7.23 7.19
C LYS A 175 -20.99 -6.90 6.89
N PRO A 176 -21.35 -5.67 6.46
CA PRO A 176 -22.73 -5.38 6.14
C PRO A 176 -23.09 -6.19 4.90
N ALA A 177 -24.03 -7.10 5.05
CA ALA A 177 -24.69 -7.69 3.90
C ALA A 177 -25.19 -6.54 3.02
N ALA A 178 -24.65 -6.45 1.80
CA ALA A 178 -25.06 -5.60 0.69
C ALA A 178 -25.63 -4.23 1.11
N ARG A 179 -24.80 -3.24 1.39
CA ARG A 179 -25.24 -1.85 1.31
C ARG A 179 -25.29 -1.45 -0.17
N LYS A 180 -26.49 -1.62 -0.74
CA LYS A 180 -26.89 -0.89 -1.92
C LYS A 180 -26.73 0.62 -1.65
N ALA A 181 -25.99 1.25 -2.56
CA ALA A 181 -26.09 2.64 -2.96
C ALA A 181 -26.50 3.65 -1.87
N ALA A 182 -25.53 4.26 -1.22
CA ALA A 182 -25.58 5.66 -0.81
C ALA A 182 -24.21 6.06 -0.28
N LEU A 183 -23.33 6.51 -1.16
CA LEU A 183 -22.26 7.48 -0.95
C LEU A 183 -21.54 7.69 -2.29
N ALA A 184 -22.31 8.03 -3.30
CA ALA A 184 -21.83 8.78 -4.43
C ALA A 184 -21.88 10.26 -4.03
N ALA A 185 -20.93 10.71 -3.25
CA ALA A 185 -20.64 12.11 -3.06
C ALA A 185 -19.17 12.21 -2.60
N ASP A 186 -18.32 12.71 -3.46
CA ASP A 186 -16.98 13.22 -3.19
C ASP A 186 -15.85 12.21 -2.80
N VAL A 187 -15.85 11.02 -3.35
CA VAL A 187 -14.59 10.32 -3.60
C VAL A 187 -14.37 10.39 -5.10
N ASP A 188 -13.50 11.30 -5.54
CA ASP A 188 -13.03 11.26 -6.92
C ASP A 188 -12.49 9.86 -7.18
N ASP A 189 -13.04 9.18 -8.19
CA ASP A 189 -12.70 7.82 -8.64
C ASP A 189 -11.20 7.72 -9.06
N ASP A 190 -10.51 8.87 -9.11
CA ASP A 190 -9.09 9.04 -9.41
C ASP A 190 -8.16 8.90 -8.17
N ASP A 191 -8.67 8.77 -6.96
CA ASP A 191 -7.84 8.65 -5.75
C ASP A 191 -7.51 7.18 -5.35
N ILE A 192 -7.94 6.19 -6.15
CA ILE A 192 -7.60 4.78 -5.92
C ILE A 192 -6.27 4.47 -6.60
N PRO A 193 -5.20 4.17 -5.86
CA PRO A 193 -3.90 3.84 -6.44
C PRO A 193 -3.90 2.39 -6.94
N PHE A 194 -4.03 2.19 -8.24
CA PHE A 194 -3.76 0.92 -8.90
C PHE A 194 -2.32 0.85 -9.38
#